data_c9576f04247a8a5df48d58b8d3bb4836
#
_entry.id   c9576f04247a8a5df48d58b8d3bb4836
#
_cell.length_a   1.000
_cell.length_b   1.000
_cell.length_c   1.000
_cell.angle_alpha   90.00
_cell.angle_beta   90.00
_cell.angle_gamma   90.00
#
_symmetry.space_group_name_H-M   'P 1'
#
loop_
_entity.id
_entity.type
_entity.pdbx_description
1 polymer ?
#
loop_
_entity_poly.entity_id
_entity_poly.type
_entity_poly.pdbx_seq_one_letter_code
_entity_poly.pdbx_strand_id
1 'polypeptide(L)'
;DLHVRSRRQRQMCIRDRCYNDSNILQAKYVTMSDTFPSKKPTNFIRNQINIDLDSALHNSVITRFPPEPNGYLHIGHAKSICINFAIAKDYDGYCNLRFDDTNPAKEDIEYVNSIKKDIKWLGFCWNGEIKYSSSYFDIFYKCAEELISKGLAYICFLSADEIREHRGTLKNPGLNSPFRDNSIEHNQALFKKMKKGGFKEGECVLRAKIDMSSSFMCMRDPTLYRIRFETHHQTNDDWCIYPMYDFAHCLGDAIEGVTHSLCTLEFQDNRRIYNWLLEHLDEFNKTNRPHQYEFSRLNLEYATTSKRKLKLLVDSNHVSGWNDPRMPTISGLRRRGYTPESIRDFSERIGVSKVNSLTDISILESSIRDDLNATAPRSMAVVNPIKLVIENYPNDKIDPLK
;
A
#
# COMPACT_ATOMS: atom_id res chain seq x y z
N ASP A 1 39.56 -32.64 2.26
CA ASP A 1 39.72 -31.43 1.41
C ASP A 1 39.40 -31.66 -0.07
N LEU A 2 38.40 -32.45 -0.40
CA LEU A 2 38.02 -32.77 -1.77
C LEU A 2 36.51 -32.68 -2.07
N HIS A 3 35.73 -31.97 -1.23
CA HIS A 3 34.28 -31.95 -1.39
C HIS A 3 33.63 -30.59 -1.65
N VAL A 4 34.38 -29.52 -1.94
CA VAL A 4 33.81 -28.19 -2.20
C VAL A 4 33.95 -27.71 -3.67
N ARG A 5 34.40 -28.55 -4.58
CA ARG A 5 34.58 -28.18 -6.01
C ARG A 5 33.44 -28.59 -6.96
N SER A 6 32.23 -28.88 -6.51
CA SER A 6 31.37 -29.66 -7.40
C SER A 6 30.18 -28.96 -8.05
N ARG A 7 29.70 -27.82 -7.64
CA ARG A 7 28.47 -27.28 -8.24
C ARG A 7 28.63 -26.19 -9.31
N ARG A 8 29.71 -25.40 -9.29
CA ARG A 8 29.92 -24.38 -10.33
C ARG A 8 30.53 -24.89 -11.63
N GLN A 9 31.30 -25.96 -11.61
CA GLN A 9 31.91 -26.52 -12.81
C GLN A 9 31.01 -27.49 -13.58
N ARG A 10 29.97 -28.08 -12.98
CA ARG A 10 29.04 -28.95 -13.70
C ARG A 10 28.03 -28.21 -14.57
N GLN A 11 27.74 -26.95 -14.33
CA GLN A 11 26.88 -26.15 -15.19
C GLN A 11 27.58 -25.57 -16.41
N MET A 12 28.91 -25.49 -16.45
CA MET A 12 29.63 -25.04 -17.62
C MET A 12 29.88 -26.13 -18.67
N CYS A 13 29.82 -27.41 -18.30
CA CYS A 13 30.10 -28.52 -19.25
C CYS A 13 28.90 -29.01 -20.04
N ILE A 14 27.70 -28.51 -19.82
CA ILE A 14 26.47 -28.93 -20.55
C ILE A 14 26.23 -28.03 -21.79
N ARG A 15 26.93 -26.91 -21.95
CA ARG A 15 26.70 -25.96 -23.05
C ARG A 15 27.53 -26.18 -24.30
N ASP A 16 28.55 -27.06 -24.30
CA ASP A 16 29.48 -27.22 -25.43
C ASP A 16 29.27 -28.49 -26.25
N ARG A 17 28.13 -29.16 -26.17
CA ARG A 17 27.88 -30.41 -26.90
C ARG A 17 26.76 -30.41 -27.94
N CYS A 18 26.30 -29.25 -28.39
CA CYS A 18 25.29 -29.20 -29.46
C CYS A 18 25.64 -28.17 -30.51
N TYR A 19 26.80 -28.37 -31.21
CA TYR A 19 27.05 -27.75 -32.50
C TYR A 19 27.89 -28.69 -33.34
N ASN A 20 27.23 -29.61 -33.99
CA ASN A 20 27.58 -30.18 -35.31
C ASN A 20 26.51 -31.21 -35.65
N ASP A 21 25.52 -30.79 -36.42
CA ASP A 21 25.00 -31.58 -37.53
C ASP A 21 24.04 -30.70 -38.35
N SER A 22 24.54 -30.37 -39.51
CA SER A 22 23.82 -29.75 -40.60
C SER A 22 22.83 -30.77 -41.20
N ASN A 23 21.53 -30.59 -40.97
CA ASN A 23 20.51 -31.03 -41.90
C ASN A 23 19.27 -30.14 -41.80
N ILE A 24 19.07 -29.45 -42.91
CA ILE A 24 17.98 -28.53 -43.18
C ILE A 24 16.67 -29.33 -43.28
N LEU A 25 15.80 -29.15 -42.31
CA LEU A 25 14.37 -29.37 -42.49
C LEU A 25 13.63 -28.08 -42.14
N GLN A 26 13.11 -27.45 -43.20
CA GLN A 26 12.16 -26.33 -43.07
C GLN A 26 10.97 -26.77 -42.27
N ALA A 27 10.98 -26.53 -40.95
CA ALA A 27 9.79 -26.56 -40.15
C ALA A 27 9.02 -25.28 -40.45
N LYS A 28 7.89 -25.39 -41.13
CA LYS A 28 6.87 -24.37 -41.23
C LYS A 28 6.48 -23.95 -39.80
N TYR A 29 6.82 -22.73 -39.45
CA TYR A 29 6.23 -22.12 -38.26
C TYR A 29 4.71 -22.02 -38.50
N VAL A 30 3.96 -22.94 -37.95
CA VAL A 30 2.54 -22.77 -37.73
C VAL A 30 2.44 -21.79 -36.57
N THR A 31 2.11 -20.55 -36.87
CA THR A 31 1.66 -19.59 -35.88
C THR A 31 0.32 -20.13 -35.32
N MET A 32 0.37 -20.89 -34.26
CA MET A 32 -0.79 -21.15 -33.44
C MET A 32 -1.09 -19.88 -32.65
N SER A 33 -1.82 -18.97 -33.29
CA SER A 33 -2.61 -17.96 -32.59
C SER A 33 -3.93 -18.60 -32.16
N ASP A 34 -3.88 -19.50 -31.21
CA ASP A 34 -5.06 -19.87 -30.46
C ASP A 34 -4.80 -19.46 -29.02
N THR A 35 -5.23 -18.26 -28.77
CA THR A 35 -5.43 -17.65 -27.47
C THR A 35 -6.40 -18.50 -26.66
N PHE A 36 -5.90 -19.45 -25.89
CA PHE A 36 -6.54 -19.73 -24.62
C PHE A 36 -6.35 -18.46 -23.79
N PRO A 37 -7.42 -17.79 -23.32
CA PRO A 37 -7.26 -16.77 -22.33
C PRO A 37 -6.63 -17.47 -21.12
N SER A 38 -5.36 -17.20 -20.85
CA SER A 38 -4.69 -17.68 -19.64
C SER A 38 -5.49 -17.09 -18.48
N LYS A 39 -6.40 -17.88 -17.91
CA LYS A 39 -7.11 -17.46 -16.69
C LYS A 39 -6.01 -17.09 -15.70
N LYS A 40 -5.87 -15.81 -15.39
CA LYS A 40 -4.94 -15.36 -14.37
C LYS A 40 -5.16 -16.21 -13.12
N PRO A 41 -4.11 -16.58 -12.39
CA PRO A 41 -4.27 -17.41 -11.21
C PRO A 41 -5.25 -16.73 -10.26
N THR A 42 -6.27 -17.48 -9.86
CA THR A 42 -7.29 -16.99 -8.93
C THR A 42 -6.69 -16.91 -7.52
N ASN A 43 -7.16 -15.96 -6.73
CA ASN A 43 -6.83 -15.84 -5.32
C ASN A 43 -8.11 -15.50 -4.53
N PHE A 44 -8.04 -15.55 -3.20
CA PHE A 44 -9.22 -15.36 -2.36
C PHE A 44 -9.92 -14.00 -2.56
N ILE A 45 -9.19 -12.93 -2.93
CA ILE A 45 -9.78 -11.61 -3.22
C ILE A 45 -10.59 -11.69 -4.52
N ARG A 46 -9.99 -12.26 -5.59
CA ARG A 46 -10.68 -12.44 -6.88
C ARG A 46 -11.90 -13.36 -6.75
N ASN A 47 -11.79 -14.42 -5.95
CA ASN A 47 -12.93 -15.30 -5.69
C ASN A 47 -14.07 -14.56 -4.99
N GLN A 48 -13.75 -13.70 -4.02
CA GLN A 48 -14.74 -12.87 -3.33
C GLN A 48 -15.38 -11.85 -4.29
N ILE A 49 -14.58 -11.15 -5.09
CA ILE A 49 -15.09 -10.21 -6.09
C ILE A 49 -16.07 -10.91 -7.06
N ASN A 50 -15.74 -12.10 -7.52
CA ASN A 50 -16.65 -12.88 -8.39
C ASN A 50 -17.98 -13.17 -7.69
N ILE A 51 -17.95 -13.59 -6.42
CA ILE A 51 -19.17 -13.83 -5.62
C ILE A 51 -20.00 -12.54 -5.49
N ASP A 52 -19.35 -11.41 -5.20
CA ASP A 52 -20.01 -10.12 -4.99
C ASP A 52 -20.64 -9.57 -6.28
N LEU A 53 -19.99 -9.79 -7.42
CA LEU A 53 -20.54 -9.44 -8.75
C LEU A 53 -21.66 -10.39 -9.16
N ASP A 54 -21.49 -11.70 -9.00
CA ASP A 54 -22.48 -12.72 -9.35
C ASP A 54 -23.77 -12.57 -8.52
N SER A 55 -23.64 -12.15 -7.26
CA SER A 55 -24.79 -11.86 -6.38
C SER A 55 -25.39 -10.46 -6.57
N ALA A 56 -24.84 -9.66 -7.50
CA ALA A 56 -25.22 -8.28 -7.72
C ALA A 56 -25.12 -7.37 -6.47
N LEU A 57 -24.24 -7.74 -5.51
CA LEU A 57 -23.91 -6.90 -4.37
C LEU A 57 -23.25 -5.60 -4.84
N HIS A 58 -22.39 -5.71 -5.84
CA HIS A 58 -21.76 -4.59 -6.53
C HIS A 58 -21.88 -4.74 -8.04
N ASN A 59 -22.05 -3.62 -8.77
CA ASN A 59 -22.13 -3.61 -10.22
C ASN A 59 -20.78 -3.31 -10.90
N SER A 60 -19.77 -2.97 -10.13
CA SER A 60 -18.42 -2.63 -10.59
C SER A 60 -17.41 -2.87 -9.47
N VAL A 61 -16.13 -2.93 -9.83
CA VAL A 61 -15.03 -3.07 -8.87
C VAL A 61 -14.31 -1.75 -8.73
N ILE A 62 -14.45 -1.12 -7.58
CA ILE A 62 -13.79 0.13 -7.24
C ILE A 62 -12.88 -0.13 -6.05
N THR A 63 -11.59 0.05 -6.27
CA THR A 63 -10.56 -0.05 -5.22
C THR A 63 -9.96 1.32 -4.94
N ARG A 64 -9.08 1.41 -3.99
CA ARG A 64 -8.30 2.63 -3.71
C ARG A 64 -6.91 2.31 -3.18
N PHE A 65 -5.96 3.20 -3.44
CA PHE A 65 -4.68 3.25 -2.77
C PHE A 65 -4.64 4.51 -1.90
N PRO A 66 -4.66 4.39 -0.54
CA PRO A 66 -4.76 5.52 0.38
C PRO A 66 -3.43 5.76 1.13
N PRO A 67 -2.37 6.24 0.49
CA PRO A 67 -1.11 6.47 1.19
C PRO A 67 -1.19 7.68 2.11
N GLU A 68 -0.57 7.58 3.29
CA GLU A 68 -0.26 8.72 4.15
C GLU A 68 0.95 9.46 3.56
N PRO A 69 0.87 10.80 3.29
CA PRO A 69 1.95 11.56 2.64
C PRO A 69 3.07 11.93 3.64
N ASN A 70 3.65 10.95 4.31
CA ASN A 70 4.64 11.08 5.38
C ASN A 70 5.98 10.40 5.10
N GLY A 71 6.27 10.10 3.83
CA GLY A 71 7.53 9.47 3.41
C GLY A 71 7.45 8.84 2.02
N TYR A 72 8.61 8.44 1.51
CA TYR A 72 8.72 7.77 0.22
C TYR A 72 8.16 6.33 0.28
N LEU A 73 7.59 5.89 -0.84
CA LEU A 73 7.08 4.53 -0.97
C LEU A 73 8.24 3.53 -1.06
N HIS A 74 8.05 2.36 -0.46
CA HIS A 74 8.99 1.24 -0.52
C HIS A 74 8.37 0.03 -1.24
N ILE A 75 9.15 -1.01 -1.48
CA ILE A 75 8.72 -2.23 -2.19
C ILE A 75 7.45 -2.86 -1.60
N GLY A 76 7.21 -2.75 -0.30
CA GLY A 76 5.96 -3.21 0.32
C GLY A 76 4.72 -2.44 -0.17
N HIS A 77 4.87 -1.12 -0.40
CA HIS A 77 3.80 -0.31 -1.00
C HIS A 77 3.61 -0.66 -2.48
N ALA A 78 4.69 -1.00 -3.21
CA ALA A 78 4.57 -1.44 -4.61
C ALA A 78 3.66 -2.67 -4.74
N LYS A 79 3.77 -3.65 -3.82
CA LYS A 79 2.84 -4.79 -3.76
C LYS A 79 1.38 -4.34 -3.60
N SER A 80 1.12 -3.41 -2.67
CA SER A 80 -0.24 -2.90 -2.43
C SER A 80 -0.78 -2.13 -3.64
N ILE A 81 0.05 -1.30 -4.28
CA ILE A 81 -0.30 -0.61 -5.52
C ILE A 81 -0.65 -1.62 -6.61
N CYS A 82 0.22 -2.59 -6.87
CA CYS A 82 0.00 -3.61 -7.89
C CYS A 82 -1.32 -4.36 -7.64
N ILE A 83 -1.61 -4.76 -6.40
CA ILE A 83 -2.86 -5.47 -6.06
C ILE A 83 -4.08 -4.59 -6.34
N ASN A 84 -4.12 -3.36 -5.81
CA ASN A 84 -5.28 -2.49 -5.95
C ASN A 84 -5.56 -2.11 -7.41
N PHE A 85 -4.54 -1.65 -8.13
CA PHE A 85 -4.69 -1.22 -9.51
C PHE A 85 -4.90 -2.38 -10.50
N ALA A 86 -4.19 -3.51 -10.30
CA ALA A 86 -4.35 -4.65 -11.19
C ALA A 86 -5.73 -5.31 -11.01
N ILE A 87 -6.23 -5.45 -9.78
CA ILE A 87 -7.57 -5.98 -9.54
C ILE A 87 -8.62 -5.08 -10.20
N ALA A 88 -8.58 -3.78 -9.96
CA ALA A 88 -9.52 -2.87 -10.61
C ALA A 88 -9.51 -3.03 -12.13
N LYS A 89 -8.32 -3.05 -12.74
CA LYS A 89 -8.15 -3.23 -14.20
C LYS A 89 -8.67 -4.58 -14.70
N ASP A 90 -8.43 -5.66 -13.96
CA ASP A 90 -8.83 -7.01 -14.38
C ASP A 90 -10.35 -7.21 -14.39
N TYR A 91 -11.10 -6.36 -13.70
CA TYR A 91 -12.56 -6.36 -13.65
C TYR A 91 -13.20 -5.12 -14.32
N ASP A 92 -12.48 -4.47 -15.24
CA ASP A 92 -12.94 -3.26 -15.94
C ASP A 92 -13.44 -2.13 -15.01
N GLY A 93 -12.93 -2.13 -13.79
CA GLY A 93 -13.19 -1.13 -12.77
C GLY A 93 -12.09 -0.07 -12.69
N TYR A 94 -12.01 0.63 -11.58
CA TYR A 94 -11.00 1.66 -11.39
C TYR A 94 -10.48 1.73 -9.95
N CYS A 95 -9.30 2.33 -9.81
CA CYS A 95 -8.64 2.54 -8.53
C CYS A 95 -8.51 4.04 -8.24
N ASN A 96 -9.02 4.48 -7.09
CA ASN A 96 -8.86 5.86 -6.62
C ASN A 96 -7.48 6.03 -5.96
N LEU A 97 -6.91 7.22 -6.08
CA LEU A 97 -5.79 7.67 -5.25
C LEU A 97 -6.33 8.67 -4.24
N ARG A 98 -6.32 8.29 -2.96
CA ARG A 98 -6.69 9.17 -1.84
C ARG A 98 -5.50 9.32 -0.89
N PHE A 99 -5.04 10.53 -0.68
CA PHE A 99 -4.09 10.80 0.39
C PHE A 99 -4.82 10.80 1.73
N ASP A 100 -4.33 9.95 2.65
CA ASP A 100 -4.77 9.97 4.04
C ASP A 100 -3.99 11.06 4.78
N ASP A 101 -4.50 12.28 4.68
CA ASP A 101 -3.94 13.49 5.24
C ASP A 101 -4.69 13.93 6.52
N THR A 102 -4.93 12.99 7.42
CA THR A 102 -5.61 13.24 8.71
C THR A 102 -4.66 13.63 9.84
N ASN A 103 -3.36 13.74 9.57
CA ASN A 103 -2.34 14.05 10.57
C ASN A 103 -1.44 15.21 10.14
N PRO A 104 -1.77 16.48 10.46
CA PRO A 104 -1.07 17.67 9.98
C PRO A 104 0.43 17.71 10.30
N ALA A 105 0.86 17.04 11.39
CA ALA A 105 2.24 17.08 11.88
C ALA A 105 3.29 16.39 10.99
N LYS A 106 2.89 15.64 9.96
CA LYS A 106 3.79 14.72 9.23
C LYS A 106 3.71 14.83 7.72
N GLU A 107 2.84 15.64 7.20
CA GLU A 107 2.49 15.67 5.79
C GLU A 107 3.33 16.72 5.04
N ASP A 108 3.87 16.30 3.88
CA ASP A 108 4.71 17.15 3.04
C ASP A 108 4.35 16.96 1.57
N ILE A 109 4.29 18.08 0.84
CA ILE A 109 4.03 18.10 -0.61
C ILE A 109 5.10 17.32 -1.41
N GLU A 110 6.33 17.24 -0.90
CA GLU A 110 7.39 16.43 -1.50
C GLU A 110 6.97 14.97 -1.57
N TYR A 111 6.41 14.44 -0.47
CA TYR A 111 5.95 13.05 -0.42
C TYR A 111 4.75 12.80 -1.33
N VAL A 112 3.79 13.75 -1.39
CA VAL A 112 2.67 13.69 -2.34
C VAL A 112 3.19 13.55 -3.78
N ASN A 113 4.15 14.39 -4.18
CA ASN A 113 4.71 14.38 -5.53
C ASN A 113 5.53 13.11 -5.81
N SER A 114 6.28 12.61 -4.83
CA SER A 114 7.03 11.36 -4.94
C SER A 114 6.08 10.17 -5.14
N ILE A 115 5.02 10.07 -4.35
CA ILE A 115 4.01 9.00 -4.43
C ILE A 115 3.34 9.00 -5.81
N LYS A 116 2.91 10.16 -6.30
CA LYS A 116 2.34 10.32 -7.66
C LYS A 116 3.29 9.83 -8.75
N LYS A 117 4.58 10.20 -8.64
CA LYS A 117 5.61 9.79 -9.59
C LYS A 117 5.84 8.28 -9.56
N ASP A 118 5.84 7.68 -8.37
CA ASP A 118 6.09 6.25 -8.20
C ASP A 118 4.93 5.40 -8.76
N ILE A 119 3.66 5.80 -8.54
CA ILE A 119 2.49 5.12 -9.11
C ILE A 119 2.52 5.18 -10.65
N LYS A 120 2.78 6.37 -11.22
CA LYS A 120 2.90 6.54 -12.68
C LYS A 120 4.07 5.74 -13.25
N TRP A 121 5.20 5.72 -12.56
CA TRP A 121 6.35 4.93 -12.99
C TRP A 121 6.06 3.43 -12.98
N LEU A 122 5.28 2.93 -12.00
CA LEU A 122 4.82 1.55 -12.01
C LEU A 122 3.83 1.22 -13.14
N GLY A 123 3.47 2.20 -13.98
CA GLY A 123 2.58 2.01 -15.14
C GLY A 123 1.09 2.05 -14.79
N PHE A 124 0.74 2.64 -13.65
CA PHE A 124 -0.66 2.77 -13.23
C PHE A 124 -1.16 4.21 -13.33
N CYS A 125 -2.46 4.32 -13.60
CA CYS A 125 -3.21 5.57 -13.59
C CYS A 125 -4.39 5.43 -12.61
N TRP A 126 -4.56 6.42 -11.75
CA TRP A 126 -5.75 6.50 -10.88
C TRP A 126 -6.92 7.13 -11.61
N ASN A 127 -8.11 6.92 -11.07
CA ASN A 127 -9.34 7.45 -11.62
C ASN A 127 -9.55 8.91 -11.23
N GLY A 128 -9.83 9.75 -12.24
CA GLY A 128 -10.19 11.15 -12.06
C GLY A 128 -9.15 11.97 -11.29
N GLU A 129 -9.62 12.86 -10.42
CA GLU A 129 -8.79 13.71 -9.60
C GLU A 129 -8.26 12.98 -8.36
N ILE A 130 -7.15 13.47 -7.83
CA ILE A 130 -6.59 12.99 -6.57
C ILE A 130 -7.51 13.45 -5.44
N LYS A 131 -7.80 12.52 -4.55
CA LYS A 131 -8.65 12.76 -3.38
C LYS A 131 -7.79 12.95 -2.13
N TYR A 132 -8.30 13.72 -1.19
CA TYR A 132 -7.69 13.96 0.10
C TYR A 132 -8.73 13.70 1.19
N SER A 133 -8.33 13.03 2.26
CA SER A 133 -9.23 12.82 3.41
C SER A 133 -9.68 14.13 4.02
N SER A 134 -8.82 15.16 4.00
CA SER A 134 -9.14 16.51 4.45
C SER A 134 -10.29 17.18 3.68
N SER A 135 -10.51 16.82 2.41
CA SER A 135 -11.65 17.32 1.63
C SER A 135 -13.01 16.86 2.18
N TYR A 136 -13.01 15.86 3.05
CA TYR A 136 -14.22 15.29 3.66
C TYR A 136 -14.39 15.67 5.14
N PHE A 137 -13.57 16.53 5.71
CA PHE A 137 -13.60 16.87 7.13
C PHE A 137 -14.96 17.38 7.60
N ASP A 138 -15.67 18.17 6.79
CA ASP A 138 -17.03 18.62 7.12
C ASP A 138 -18.04 17.45 7.17
N ILE A 139 -17.90 16.47 6.28
CA ILE A 139 -18.75 15.27 6.26
C ILE A 139 -18.42 14.41 7.49
N PHE A 140 -17.13 14.19 7.75
CA PHE A 140 -16.68 13.44 8.94
C PHE A 140 -17.15 14.07 10.23
N TYR A 141 -17.14 15.42 10.31
CA TYR A 141 -17.65 16.13 11.47
C TYR A 141 -19.13 15.89 11.67
N LYS A 142 -19.95 15.95 10.62
CA LYS A 142 -21.39 15.66 10.66
C LYS A 142 -21.67 14.22 11.08
N CYS A 143 -20.89 13.26 10.57
CA CYS A 143 -20.99 11.86 10.99
C CYS A 143 -20.68 11.68 12.48
N ALA A 144 -19.70 12.42 13.01
CA ALA A 144 -19.41 12.39 14.44
C ALA A 144 -20.56 13.02 15.27
N GLU A 145 -21.16 14.13 14.80
CA GLU A 145 -22.35 14.72 15.44
C GLU A 145 -23.54 13.75 15.42
N GLU A 146 -23.72 12.98 14.34
CA GLU A 146 -24.74 11.94 14.22
C GLU A 146 -24.52 10.83 15.26
N LEU A 147 -23.30 10.31 15.41
CA LEU A 147 -22.99 9.30 16.42
C LEU A 147 -23.25 9.82 17.84
N ILE A 148 -22.92 11.07 18.12
CA ILE A 148 -23.23 11.70 19.42
C ILE A 148 -24.73 11.77 19.61
N SER A 149 -25.52 12.19 18.63
CA SER A 149 -26.97 12.32 18.70
C SER A 149 -27.68 10.99 18.94
N LYS A 150 -27.07 9.89 18.47
CA LYS A 150 -27.54 8.51 18.71
C LYS A 150 -27.05 7.94 20.06
N GLY A 151 -26.29 8.70 20.85
CA GLY A 151 -25.68 8.21 22.08
C GLY A 151 -24.55 7.18 21.86
N LEU A 152 -23.98 7.13 20.66
CA LEU A 152 -22.94 6.18 20.25
C LEU A 152 -21.53 6.78 20.29
N ALA A 153 -21.38 8.03 20.70
CA ALA A 153 -20.10 8.68 20.95
C ALA A 153 -20.18 9.67 22.12
N TYR A 154 -19.05 9.89 22.79
CA TYR A 154 -18.95 10.77 23.94
C TYR A 154 -17.61 11.45 24.03
N ILE A 155 -17.55 12.63 24.66
CA ILE A 155 -16.30 13.35 24.96
C ILE A 155 -15.69 12.78 26.24
N CYS A 156 -14.43 12.41 26.15
CA CYS A 156 -13.66 11.78 27.22
C CYS A 156 -12.49 12.68 27.62
N PHE A 157 -12.39 13.03 28.90
CA PHE A 157 -11.32 13.86 29.47
C PHE A 157 -10.20 13.02 30.12
N LEU A 158 -10.20 11.73 29.95
CA LEU A 158 -9.07 10.89 30.34
C LEU A 158 -7.86 11.19 29.44
N SER A 159 -6.68 11.27 30.05
CA SER A 159 -5.41 11.36 29.35
C SER A 159 -5.15 10.09 28.51
N ALA A 160 -4.18 10.16 27.59
CA ALA A 160 -3.81 9.02 26.76
C ALA A 160 -3.37 7.79 27.58
N ASP A 161 -2.69 8.01 28.71
CA ASP A 161 -2.24 6.93 29.59
C ASP A 161 -3.42 6.32 30.36
N GLU A 162 -4.31 7.13 30.92
CA GLU A 162 -5.54 6.65 31.57
C GLU A 162 -6.45 5.90 30.59
N ILE A 163 -6.59 6.38 29.33
CA ILE A 163 -7.32 5.66 28.29
C ILE A 163 -6.68 4.28 28.03
N ARG A 164 -5.36 4.20 28.03
CA ARG A 164 -4.63 2.94 27.85
C ARG A 164 -4.88 1.99 29.01
N GLU A 165 -4.86 2.48 30.24
CA GLU A 165 -5.16 1.70 31.45
C GLU A 165 -6.62 1.23 31.45
N HIS A 166 -7.56 2.13 31.20
CA HIS A 166 -8.99 1.80 31.12
C HIS A 166 -9.30 0.80 30.02
N ARG A 167 -8.55 0.80 28.91
CA ARG A 167 -8.73 -0.18 27.83
C ARG A 167 -8.46 -1.61 28.29
N GLY A 168 -7.67 -1.82 29.34
CA GLY A 168 -7.31 -3.13 29.86
C GLY A 168 -6.30 -3.87 28.96
N THR A 169 -6.36 -5.19 29.00
CA THR A 169 -5.45 -6.06 28.26
C THR A 169 -6.22 -7.13 27.48
N LEU A 170 -5.53 -7.96 26.71
CA LEU A 170 -6.17 -9.12 26.04
C LEU A 170 -6.78 -10.12 27.03
N LYS A 171 -6.26 -10.16 28.28
CA LYS A 171 -6.73 -11.08 29.31
C LYS A 171 -7.80 -10.45 30.23
N ASN A 172 -7.75 -9.15 30.40
CA ASN A 172 -8.64 -8.42 31.29
C ASN A 172 -9.52 -7.46 30.50
N PRO A 173 -10.83 -7.41 30.76
CA PRO A 173 -11.73 -6.44 30.13
C PRO A 173 -11.30 -5.02 30.45
N GLY A 174 -11.77 -4.07 29.67
CA GLY A 174 -11.61 -2.65 29.96
C GLY A 174 -12.61 -2.15 31.00
N LEU A 175 -12.34 -0.95 31.50
CA LEU A 175 -13.19 -0.21 32.44
C LEU A 175 -13.88 0.94 31.70
N ASN A 176 -15.15 1.17 32.02
CA ASN A 176 -15.88 2.33 31.50
C ASN A 176 -15.21 3.63 31.94
N SER A 177 -15.14 4.58 31.05
CA SER A 177 -14.76 5.95 31.40
C SER A 177 -15.84 6.59 32.26
N PRO A 178 -15.51 7.41 33.28
CA PRO A 178 -16.49 8.17 34.06
C PRO A 178 -17.30 9.16 33.20
N PHE A 179 -16.84 9.50 32.01
CA PHE A 179 -17.51 10.42 31.07
C PHE A 179 -18.45 9.71 30.09
N ARG A 180 -18.47 8.37 30.09
CA ARG A 180 -19.17 7.55 29.11
C ARG A 180 -20.69 7.75 29.09
N ASP A 181 -21.26 8.06 30.23
CA ASP A 181 -22.71 8.18 30.42
C ASP A 181 -23.21 9.63 30.55
N ASN A 182 -22.38 10.61 30.11
CA ASN A 182 -22.80 11.99 29.93
C ASN A 182 -23.99 12.08 28.96
N SER A 183 -24.86 13.07 29.16
CA SER A 183 -26.02 13.26 28.28
C SER A 183 -25.61 13.62 26.85
N ILE A 184 -26.50 13.36 25.89
CA ILE A 184 -26.29 13.67 24.49
C ILE A 184 -26.05 15.17 24.30
N GLU A 185 -26.88 16.01 24.91
CA GLU A 185 -26.79 17.46 24.81
C GLU A 185 -25.45 17.99 25.34
N HIS A 186 -25.00 17.40 26.46
CA HIS A 186 -23.69 17.75 27.04
C HIS A 186 -22.55 17.41 26.08
N ASN A 187 -22.55 16.21 25.52
CA ASN A 187 -21.54 15.76 24.55
C ASN A 187 -21.58 16.60 23.29
N GLN A 188 -22.74 16.98 22.77
CA GLN A 188 -22.85 17.88 21.61
C GLN A 188 -22.27 19.25 21.89
N ALA A 189 -22.55 19.84 23.06
CA ALA A 189 -22.00 21.13 23.47
C ALA A 189 -20.47 21.06 23.59
N LEU A 190 -19.93 20.01 24.19
CA LEU A 190 -18.49 19.79 24.31
C LEU A 190 -17.81 19.59 22.95
N PHE A 191 -18.40 18.83 22.04
CA PHE A 191 -17.83 18.59 20.71
C PHE A 191 -17.80 19.87 19.88
N LYS A 192 -18.86 20.69 19.92
CA LYS A 192 -18.86 22.02 19.31
C LYS A 192 -17.78 22.95 19.92
N LYS A 193 -17.61 22.91 21.25
CA LYS A 193 -16.51 23.65 21.92
C LYS A 193 -15.14 23.14 21.49
N MET A 194 -14.98 21.80 21.32
CA MET A 194 -13.75 21.17 20.86
C MET A 194 -13.38 21.67 19.45
N LYS A 195 -14.34 21.74 18.50
CA LYS A 195 -14.13 22.27 17.14
C LYS A 195 -13.72 23.74 17.16
N LYS A 196 -14.20 24.53 18.12
CA LYS A 196 -13.87 25.97 18.26
C LYS A 196 -12.53 26.24 18.98
N GLY A 197 -11.75 25.21 19.25
CA GLY A 197 -10.46 25.34 19.97
C GLY A 197 -10.60 25.66 21.46
N GLY A 198 -11.75 25.34 22.06
CA GLY A 198 -12.03 25.63 23.46
C GLY A 198 -11.36 24.70 24.48
N PHE A 199 -10.48 23.78 24.02
CA PHE A 199 -9.71 22.85 24.84
C PHE A 199 -8.27 22.76 24.32
N LYS A 200 -7.33 22.39 25.18
CA LYS A 200 -5.93 22.17 24.81
C LYS A 200 -5.72 20.80 24.14
N GLU A 201 -4.60 20.63 23.46
CA GLU A 201 -4.16 19.32 22.98
C GLU A 201 -4.06 18.32 24.15
N GLY A 202 -4.61 17.12 23.93
CA GLY A 202 -4.60 16.06 24.93
C GLY A 202 -5.60 16.25 26.08
N GLU A 203 -6.33 17.37 26.17
CA GLU A 203 -7.30 17.63 27.25
C GLU A 203 -8.55 16.77 27.12
N CYS A 204 -9.03 16.55 25.91
CA CYS A 204 -10.13 15.65 25.63
C CYS A 204 -10.05 15.04 24.23
N VAL A 205 -10.80 13.97 24.04
CA VAL A 205 -10.99 13.26 22.78
C VAL A 205 -12.45 12.86 22.60
N LEU A 206 -12.90 12.69 21.35
CA LEU A 206 -14.17 12.02 21.08
C LEU A 206 -13.91 10.51 21.00
N ARG A 207 -14.68 9.71 21.74
CA ARG A 207 -14.63 8.25 21.70
C ARG A 207 -15.96 7.67 21.25
N ALA A 208 -15.90 6.56 20.50
CA ALA A 208 -17.09 5.74 20.26
C ALA A 208 -17.53 5.07 21.56
N LYS A 209 -18.83 4.84 21.70
CA LYS A 209 -19.45 4.11 22.82
C LYS A 209 -19.86 2.72 22.31
N ILE A 210 -18.97 1.75 22.45
CA ILE A 210 -19.18 0.39 21.90
C ILE A 210 -19.24 -0.64 23.04
N ASP A 211 -18.10 -1.29 23.36
CA ASP A 211 -18.06 -2.34 24.37
C ASP A 211 -16.67 -2.45 25.01
N MET A 212 -16.55 -2.00 26.26
CA MET A 212 -15.30 -2.07 27.00
C MET A 212 -14.93 -3.50 27.45
N SER A 213 -15.84 -4.46 27.34
CA SER A 213 -15.61 -5.88 27.65
C SER A 213 -15.19 -6.69 26.42
N SER A 214 -15.22 -6.11 25.23
CA SER A 214 -14.90 -6.79 23.97
C SER A 214 -13.55 -7.49 24.02
N SER A 215 -13.48 -8.69 23.47
CA SER A 215 -12.20 -9.40 23.24
C SER A 215 -11.30 -8.69 22.24
N PHE A 216 -11.85 -7.82 21.41
CA PHE A 216 -11.11 -7.02 20.42
C PHE A 216 -10.81 -5.64 20.98
N MET A 217 -9.51 -5.34 21.13
CA MET A 217 -9.05 -4.07 21.72
C MET A 217 -9.53 -2.84 20.93
N CYS A 218 -9.68 -2.95 19.62
CA CYS A 218 -10.16 -1.89 18.74
C CYS A 218 -11.65 -1.53 18.98
N MET A 219 -12.43 -2.41 19.62
CA MET A 219 -13.85 -2.20 19.94
C MET A 219 -14.07 -1.63 21.33
N ARG A 220 -13.00 -1.46 22.14
CA ARG A 220 -13.09 -0.91 23.50
C ARG A 220 -13.08 0.61 23.48
N ASP A 221 -14.21 1.20 23.11
CA ASP A 221 -14.45 2.64 22.99
C ASP A 221 -13.29 3.38 22.32
N PRO A 222 -13.02 3.12 21.01
CA PRO A 222 -11.89 3.74 20.30
C PRO A 222 -12.05 5.24 20.19
N THR A 223 -10.91 5.94 20.10
CA THR A 223 -10.88 7.37 19.84
C THR A 223 -11.23 7.64 18.38
N LEU A 224 -12.18 8.56 18.15
CA LEU A 224 -12.63 8.99 16.81
C LEU A 224 -12.02 10.33 16.39
N TYR A 225 -11.89 11.29 17.33
CA TYR A 225 -11.28 12.61 17.10
C TYR A 225 -10.31 12.99 18.21
N ARG A 226 -9.27 13.72 17.82
CA ARG A 226 -8.26 14.34 18.70
C ARG A 226 -8.09 15.82 18.38
N ILE A 227 -7.54 16.58 19.33
CA ILE A 227 -7.18 17.99 19.16
C ILE A 227 -5.73 18.09 18.69
N ARG A 228 -5.47 18.94 17.69
CA ARG A 228 -4.15 19.33 17.19
C ARG A 228 -4.18 20.77 16.74
N PHE A 229 -3.20 21.57 17.18
CA PHE A 229 -3.02 22.96 16.76
C PHE A 229 -1.81 23.09 15.85
N GLU A 230 -1.89 22.41 14.70
CA GLU A 230 -0.84 22.43 13.69
C GLU A 230 -1.47 22.82 12.35
N THR A 231 -0.79 23.68 11.58
CA THR A 231 -1.25 24.11 10.25
C THR A 231 -1.28 22.90 9.30
N HIS A 232 -2.41 22.66 8.69
CA HIS A 232 -2.62 21.54 7.77
C HIS A 232 -2.30 21.96 6.33
N HIS A 233 -1.63 21.10 5.54
CA HIS A 233 -1.16 21.42 4.20
C HIS A 233 -2.27 21.74 3.17
N GLN A 234 -3.52 21.33 3.42
CA GLN A 234 -4.68 21.59 2.54
C GLN A 234 -5.67 22.58 3.17
N THR A 235 -5.95 22.46 4.47
CA THR A 235 -7.01 23.22 5.13
C THR A 235 -6.45 24.34 6.02
N ASN A 236 -5.14 24.56 6.01
CA ASN A 236 -4.47 25.56 6.85
C ASN A 236 -4.87 25.45 8.33
N ASP A 237 -5.35 26.51 8.94
CA ASP A 237 -5.76 26.58 10.36
C ASP A 237 -7.28 26.50 10.55
N ASP A 238 -8.04 26.07 9.52
CA ASP A 238 -9.51 25.97 9.60
C ASP A 238 -9.98 24.89 10.57
N TRP A 239 -9.12 23.92 10.89
CA TRP A 239 -9.41 22.81 11.78
C TRP A 239 -8.39 22.71 12.91
N CYS A 240 -8.88 22.45 14.11
CA CYS A 240 -8.07 22.12 15.29
C CYS A 240 -8.43 20.75 15.88
N ILE A 241 -9.37 20.04 15.26
CA ILE A 241 -9.73 18.66 15.58
C ILE A 241 -9.58 17.80 14.34
N TYR A 242 -9.01 16.62 14.52
CA TYR A 242 -8.70 15.72 13.40
C TYR A 242 -9.24 14.33 13.69
N PRO A 243 -9.86 13.69 12.68
CA PRO A 243 -10.35 12.33 12.82
C PRO A 243 -9.18 11.35 12.96
N MET A 244 -9.42 10.28 13.67
CA MET A 244 -8.49 9.14 13.71
C MET A 244 -8.66 8.29 12.46
N TYR A 245 -7.61 7.54 12.10
CA TYR A 245 -7.58 6.68 10.93
C TYR A 245 -8.82 5.78 10.81
N ASP A 246 -9.17 5.06 11.89
CA ASP A 246 -10.28 4.12 11.88
C ASP A 246 -11.63 4.77 11.54
N PHE A 247 -11.79 6.05 11.90
CA PHE A 247 -12.99 6.82 11.58
C PHE A 247 -12.97 7.36 10.14
N ALA A 248 -11.87 8.00 9.74
CA ALA A 248 -11.76 8.64 8.42
C ALA A 248 -11.73 7.62 7.28
N HIS A 249 -11.07 6.48 7.48
CA HIS A 249 -10.81 5.48 6.44
C HIS A 249 -12.10 4.86 5.89
N CYS A 250 -12.98 4.36 6.75
CA CYS A 250 -14.23 3.74 6.31
C CYS A 250 -15.19 4.73 5.67
N LEU A 251 -15.27 5.95 6.22
CA LEU A 251 -16.12 7.01 5.67
C LEU A 251 -15.61 7.50 4.31
N GLY A 252 -14.29 7.70 4.17
CA GLY A 252 -13.69 8.04 2.89
C GLY A 252 -13.96 6.97 1.82
N ASP A 253 -13.86 5.69 2.17
CA ASP A 253 -14.19 4.59 1.25
C ASP A 253 -15.66 4.63 0.82
N ALA A 254 -16.58 4.88 1.76
CA ALA A 254 -18.00 4.96 1.48
C ALA A 254 -18.39 6.19 0.61
N ILE A 255 -17.83 7.36 0.93
CA ILE A 255 -18.03 8.60 0.17
C ILE A 255 -17.54 8.46 -1.28
N GLU A 256 -16.42 7.76 -1.48
CA GLU A 256 -15.81 7.55 -2.79
C GLU A 256 -16.44 6.41 -3.60
N GLY A 257 -17.40 5.70 -3.02
CA GLY A 257 -18.04 4.55 -3.65
C GLY A 257 -17.12 3.35 -3.83
N VAL A 258 -16.08 3.23 -3.00
CA VAL A 258 -15.21 2.04 -2.99
C VAL A 258 -16.05 0.81 -2.69
N THR A 259 -15.84 -0.26 -3.45
CA THR A 259 -16.54 -1.54 -3.24
C THR A 259 -15.69 -2.50 -2.43
N HIS A 260 -14.44 -2.64 -2.81
CA HIS A 260 -13.47 -3.57 -2.22
C HIS A 260 -12.31 -2.80 -1.62
N SER A 261 -12.34 -2.63 -0.30
CA SER A 261 -11.33 -1.94 0.49
C SER A 261 -10.20 -2.89 0.82
N LEU A 262 -9.13 -2.90 -0.01
CA LEU A 262 -8.02 -3.83 0.16
C LEU A 262 -6.93 -3.22 1.04
N CYS A 263 -6.53 -3.92 2.10
CA CYS A 263 -5.50 -3.48 3.06
C CYS A 263 -4.65 -4.65 3.56
N THR A 264 -3.66 -4.37 4.41
CA THR A 264 -2.81 -5.42 4.99
C THR A 264 -3.43 -6.04 6.23
N LEU A 265 -2.99 -7.27 6.59
CA LEU A 265 -3.48 -8.03 7.75
C LEU A 265 -3.36 -7.29 9.09
N GLU A 266 -2.53 -6.25 9.17
CA GLU A 266 -2.42 -5.41 10.37
C GLU A 266 -3.75 -4.76 10.75
N PHE A 267 -4.65 -4.56 9.78
CA PHE A 267 -5.97 -3.94 9.95
C PHE A 267 -7.12 -4.95 10.10
N GLN A 268 -6.82 -6.25 10.26
CA GLN A 268 -7.84 -7.29 10.33
C GLN A 268 -8.82 -7.09 11.48
N ASP A 269 -8.33 -6.71 12.66
CA ASP A 269 -9.20 -6.44 13.80
C ASP A 269 -9.99 -5.14 13.60
N ASN A 270 -9.38 -4.14 12.93
CA ASN A 270 -10.00 -2.84 12.67
C ASN A 270 -11.21 -2.92 11.70
N ARG A 271 -11.36 -4.01 10.92
CA ARG A 271 -12.56 -4.25 10.12
C ARG A 271 -13.84 -4.24 10.94
N ARG A 272 -13.76 -4.54 12.25
CA ARG A 272 -14.93 -4.52 13.15
C ARG A 272 -15.44 -3.11 13.38
N ILE A 273 -14.52 -2.16 13.65
CA ILE A 273 -14.89 -0.76 13.79
C ILE A 273 -15.28 -0.15 12.44
N TYR A 274 -14.61 -0.55 11.35
CA TYR A 274 -14.98 -0.18 9.97
C TYR A 274 -16.46 -0.51 9.69
N ASN A 275 -16.88 -1.74 9.94
CA ASN A 275 -18.26 -2.17 9.75
C ASN A 275 -19.21 -1.46 10.75
N TRP A 276 -18.82 -1.38 12.01
CA TRP A 276 -19.64 -0.74 13.03
C TRP A 276 -19.97 0.72 12.69
N LEU A 277 -19.00 1.49 12.21
CA LEU A 277 -19.22 2.87 11.80
C LEU A 277 -20.20 2.97 10.64
N LEU A 278 -20.01 2.18 9.59
CA LEU A 278 -20.89 2.19 8.42
C LEU A 278 -22.33 1.68 8.75
N GLU A 279 -22.47 0.82 9.74
CA GLU A 279 -23.77 0.30 10.20
C GLU A 279 -24.56 1.33 11.00
N HIS A 280 -23.90 2.23 11.71
CA HIS A 280 -24.55 3.17 12.61
C HIS A 280 -24.71 4.58 12.04
N LEU A 281 -24.25 4.83 10.82
CA LEU A 281 -24.42 6.10 10.11
C LEU A 281 -25.45 5.92 8.98
N ASP A 282 -26.56 6.67 9.06
CA ASP A 282 -27.73 6.46 8.21
C ASP A 282 -27.41 6.60 6.71
N GLU A 283 -26.52 7.53 6.35
CA GLU A 283 -26.12 7.72 4.95
C GLU A 283 -25.37 6.50 4.38
N PHE A 284 -24.62 5.78 5.23
CA PHE A 284 -23.73 4.69 4.82
C PHE A 284 -24.24 3.30 5.16
N ASN A 285 -25.32 3.19 5.91
CA ASN A 285 -25.94 1.90 6.25
C ASN A 285 -26.73 1.34 5.04
N LYS A 286 -25.99 0.97 3.99
CA LYS A 286 -26.52 0.42 2.74
C LYS A 286 -26.03 -1.02 2.54
N THR A 287 -26.80 -1.81 1.79
CA THR A 287 -26.43 -3.19 1.44
C THR A 287 -25.16 -3.28 0.62
N ASN A 288 -24.95 -2.31 -0.29
CA ASN A 288 -23.79 -2.20 -1.18
C ASN A 288 -22.66 -1.32 -0.62
N ARG A 289 -22.57 -1.17 0.71
CA ARG A 289 -21.47 -0.45 1.36
C ARG A 289 -20.12 -1.12 1.08
N PRO A 290 -18.99 -0.39 1.20
CA PRO A 290 -17.68 -0.98 1.00
C PRO A 290 -17.39 -2.09 2.02
N HIS A 291 -16.67 -3.12 1.57
CA HIS A 291 -16.17 -4.19 2.42
C HIS A 291 -14.65 -4.21 2.47
N GLN A 292 -14.09 -4.41 3.66
CA GLN A 292 -12.65 -4.49 3.87
C GLN A 292 -12.16 -5.94 3.75
N TYR A 293 -11.11 -6.14 2.94
CA TYR A 293 -10.43 -7.41 2.74
C TYR A 293 -8.93 -7.27 2.96
N GLU A 294 -8.37 -8.16 3.79
CA GLU A 294 -6.98 -8.05 4.21
C GLU A 294 -6.12 -9.11 3.53
N PHE A 295 -4.90 -8.69 3.14
CA PHE A 295 -3.87 -9.55 2.58
C PHE A 295 -2.55 -9.41 3.34
N SER A 296 -1.66 -10.41 3.21
CA SER A 296 -0.36 -10.39 3.86
C SER A 296 0.52 -9.25 3.36
N ARG A 297 1.14 -8.53 4.31
CA ARG A 297 2.17 -7.57 3.95
C ARG A 297 3.40 -8.26 3.36
N LEU A 298 4.20 -7.53 2.61
CA LEU A 298 5.49 -8.02 2.13
C LEU A 298 6.53 -7.94 3.26
N ASN A 299 7.06 -9.07 3.66
CA ASN A 299 8.27 -9.17 4.46
C ASN A 299 9.38 -9.72 3.55
N LEU A 300 10.28 -8.87 3.11
CA LEU A 300 11.36 -9.22 2.20
C LEU A 300 12.64 -9.46 3.00
N GLU A 301 13.34 -10.57 2.75
CA GLU A 301 14.64 -10.85 3.36
C GLU A 301 15.65 -9.76 3.00
N TYR A 302 16.55 -9.48 3.93
CA TYR A 302 17.62 -8.47 3.80
C TYR A 302 17.15 -7.06 3.45
N ALA A 303 15.84 -6.76 3.55
CA ALA A 303 15.29 -5.44 3.31
C ALA A 303 14.47 -4.95 4.51
N THR A 304 14.71 -3.72 4.95
CA THR A 304 13.85 -3.07 5.94
C THR A 304 12.79 -2.22 5.25
N THR A 305 11.53 -2.46 5.58
CA THR A 305 10.38 -1.66 5.09
C THR A 305 9.85 -0.71 6.17
N SER A 306 10.56 -0.56 7.29
CA SER A 306 10.17 0.36 8.35
C SER A 306 10.50 1.81 7.98
N LYS A 307 9.49 2.64 7.72
CA LYS A 307 9.65 4.08 7.42
C LYS A 307 10.54 4.79 8.44
N ARG A 308 10.35 4.51 9.75
CA ARG A 308 11.16 5.10 10.82
C ARG A 308 12.65 4.76 10.69
N LYS A 309 12.97 3.50 10.36
CA LYS A 309 14.37 3.07 10.18
C LYS A 309 14.97 3.67 8.90
N LEU A 310 14.20 3.71 7.81
CA LEU A 310 14.63 4.32 6.56
C LEU A 310 14.87 5.82 6.71
N LYS A 311 13.97 6.53 7.41
CA LYS A 311 14.15 7.95 7.74
C LYS A 311 15.42 8.19 8.55
N LEU A 312 15.70 7.35 9.55
CA LEU A 312 16.92 7.45 10.35
C LEU A 312 18.20 7.35 9.49
N LEU A 313 18.22 6.46 8.49
CA LEU A 313 19.37 6.33 7.57
C LEU A 313 19.57 7.62 6.74
N VAL A 314 18.51 8.27 6.31
CA VAL A 314 18.56 9.53 5.58
C VAL A 314 18.99 10.67 6.49
N ASP A 315 18.34 10.83 7.64
CA ASP A 315 18.61 11.90 8.60
C ASP A 315 20.05 11.82 9.15
N SER A 316 20.59 10.61 9.31
CA SER A 316 21.97 10.37 9.79
C SER A 316 23.01 10.38 8.65
N ASN A 317 22.65 10.73 7.42
CA ASN A 317 23.53 10.76 6.25
C ASN A 317 24.26 9.44 5.96
N HIS A 318 23.70 8.29 6.36
CA HIS A 318 24.23 6.97 6.00
C HIS A 318 23.96 6.63 4.53
N VAL A 319 22.97 7.26 3.92
CA VAL A 319 22.58 7.18 2.52
C VAL A 319 22.45 8.58 1.92
N SER A 320 22.57 8.69 0.60
CA SER A 320 22.52 9.97 -0.11
C SER A 320 21.11 10.60 -0.20
N GLY A 321 20.10 9.93 0.34
CA GLY A 321 18.70 10.34 0.34
C GLY A 321 17.76 9.18 0.09
N TRP A 322 16.48 9.46 -0.02
CA TRP A 322 15.43 8.48 -0.22
C TRP A 322 15.54 7.68 -1.54
N ASN A 323 16.25 8.21 -2.52
CA ASN A 323 16.51 7.56 -3.80
C ASN A 323 17.86 6.86 -3.87
N ASP A 324 18.55 6.67 -2.75
CA ASP A 324 19.82 5.91 -2.72
C ASP A 324 19.58 4.48 -3.22
N PRO A 325 20.43 3.95 -4.15
CA PRO A 325 20.25 2.60 -4.70
C PRO A 325 20.28 1.46 -3.67
N ARG A 326 20.77 1.72 -2.46
CA ARG A 326 20.77 0.77 -1.33
C ARG A 326 19.45 0.74 -0.59
N MET A 327 18.59 1.74 -0.81
CA MET A 327 17.28 1.85 -0.16
C MET A 327 16.23 0.99 -0.88
N PRO A 328 15.36 0.27 -0.14
CA PRO A 328 14.26 -0.50 -0.74
C PRO A 328 13.04 0.37 -1.10
N THR A 329 13.24 1.68 -1.27
CA THR A 329 12.23 2.59 -1.79
C THR A 329 12.04 2.37 -3.28
N ILE A 330 10.85 2.68 -3.80
CA ILE A 330 10.58 2.58 -5.24
C ILE A 330 11.55 3.46 -6.02
N SER A 331 11.80 4.68 -5.53
CA SER A 331 12.77 5.61 -6.14
C SER A 331 14.21 5.09 -6.08
N GLY A 332 14.60 4.40 -5.00
CA GLY A 332 15.92 3.76 -4.86
C GLY A 332 16.07 2.57 -5.81
N LEU A 333 15.07 1.70 -5.88
CA LEU A 333 15.05 0.57 -6.81
C LEU A 333 15.11 1.04 -8.27
N ARG A 334 14.33 2.07 -8.64
CA ARG A 334 14.40 2.70 -9.96
C ARG A 334 15.79 3.22 -10.28
N ARG A 335 16.44 3.92 -9.35
CA ARG A 335 17.81 4.41 -9.52
C ARG A 335 18.85 3.28 -9.61
N ARG A 336 18.59 2.16 -8.94
CA ARG A 336 19.39 0.93 -9.01
C ARG A 336 19.25 0.22 -10.36
N GLY A 337 18.25 0.54 -11.19
CA GLY A 337 18.03 -0.03 -12.50
C GLY A 337 16.87 -1.03 -12.59
N TYR A 338 16.05 -1.14 -11.55
CA TYR A 338 14.81 -1.92 -11.63
C TYR A 338 13.82 -1.27 -12.60
N THR A 339 13.14 -2.10 -13.37
CA THR A 339 12.08 -1.68 -14.29
C THR A 339 10.71 -1.78 -13.63
N PRO A 340 9.71 -1.01 -14.07
CA PRO A 340 8.35 -1.16 -13.55
C PRO A 340 7.79 -2.56 -13.84
N GLU A 341 8.14 -3.16 -14.98
CA GLU A 341 7.77 -4.51 -15.38
C GLU A 341 8.25 -5.55 -14.36
N SER A 342 9.52 -5.47 -13.96
CA SER A 342 10.10 -6.39 -12.97
C SER A 342 9.45 -6.28 -11.60
N ILE A 343 9.05 -5.07 -11.18
CA ILE A 343 8.35 -4.89 -9.89
C ILE A 343 6.92 -5.44 -9.94
N ARG A 344 6.23 -5.28 -11.07
CA ARG A 344 4.90 -5.87 -11.27
C ARG A 344 4.96 -7.39 -11.32
N ASP A 345 5.91 -7.95 -12.09
CA ASP A 345 6.17 -9.39 -12.16
C ASP A 345 6.51 -9.98 -10.79
N PHE A 346 7.40 -9.33 -10.03
CA PHE A 346 7.67 -9.71 -8.65
C PHE A 346 6.41 -9.75 -7.80
N SER A 347 5.57 -8.72 -7.89
CA SER A 347 4.32 -8.64 -7.12
C SER A 347 3.34 -9.76 -7.50
N GLU A 348 3.32 -10.17 -8.76
CA GLU A 348 2.49 -11.27 -9.25
C GLU A 348 3.03 -12.64 -8.79
N ARG A 349 4.36 -12.85 -8.89
CA ARG A 349 5.04 -14.10 -8.44
C ARG A 349 4.82 -14.40 -6.96
N ILE A 350 4.92 -13.38 -6.09
CA ILE A 350 4.68 -13.56 -4.65
C ILE A 350 3.21 -13.76 -4.30
N GLY A 351 2.32 -13.33 -5.19
CA GLY A 351 0.87 -13.54 -5.07
C GLY A 351 0.23 -12.85 -3.86
N VAL A 352 -1.02 -13.25 -3.60
CA VAL A 352 -1.87 -12.71 -2.53
C VAL A 352 -2.24 -13.82 -1.56
N SER A 353 -1.89 -13.66 -0.29
CA SER A 353 -2.10 -14.64 0.77
C SER A 353 -2.71 -13.98 2.01
N LYS A 354 -3.39 -14.77 2.84
CA LYS A 354 -3.85 -14.39 4.20
C LYS A 354 -2.82 -14.76 5.30
N VAL A 355 -1.66 -15.28 4.91
CA VAL A 355 -0.62 -15.69 5.87
C VAL A 355 0.62 -14.84 5.65
N ASN A 356 1.12 -14.21 6.70
CA ASN A 356 2.39 -13.51 6.65
C ASN A 356 3.53 -14.51 6.49
N SER A 357 4.29 -14.38 5.40
CA SER A 357 5.47 -15.18 5.11
C SER A 357 6.66 -14.27 4.85
N LEU A 358 7.86 -14.82 5.04
CA LEU A 358 9.09 -14.18 4.62
C LEU A 358 9.31 -14.51 3.13
N THR A 359 9.58 -13.48 2.34
CA THR A 359 9.82 -13.61 0.90
C THR A 359 11.32 -13.53 0.66
N ASP A 360 11.86 -14.52 -0.04
CA ASP A 360 13.27 -14.53 -0.44
C ASP A 360 13.55 -13.40 -1.44
N ILE A 361 14.61 -12.65 -1.23
CA ILE A 361 15.04 -11.56 -2.10
C ILE A 361 15.38 -12.04 -3.53
N SER A 362 15.78 -13.30 -3.67
CA SER A 362 16.10 -13.91 -4.97
C SER A 362 14.92 -13.88 -5.96
N ILE A 363 13.68 -13.85 -5.46
CA ILE A 363 12.49 -13.72 -6.32
C ILE A 363 12.47 -12.34 -6.98
N LEU A 364 12.75 -11.28 -6.22
CA LEU A 364 12.86 -9.92 -6.73
C LEU A 364 14.03 -9.79 -7.73
N GLU A 365 15.20 -10.40 -7.39
CA GLU A 365 16.37 -10.41 -8.27
C GLU A 365 16.15 -11.25 -9.52
N SER A 366 15.36 -12.31 -9.46
CA SER A 366 14.98 -13.09 -10.63
C SER A 366 14.07 -12.30 -11.57
N SER A 367 13.07 -11.61 -11.01
CA SER A 367 12.17 -10.78 -11.81
C SER A 367 12.90 -9.71 -12.62
N ILE A 368 13.85 -8.99 -12.00
CA ILE A 368 14.63 -8.00 -12.75
C ILE A 368 15.59 -8.64 -13.78
N ARG A 369 16.17 -9.79 -13.44
CA ARG A 369 17.07 -10.51 -14.36
C ARG A 369 16.31 -11.01 -15.58
N ASP A 370 15.12 -11.56 -15.39
CA ASP A 370 14.29 -12.08 -16.49
C ASP A 370 13.87 -10.93 -17.43
N ASP A 371 13.42 -9.80 -16.88
CA ASP A 371 13.05 -8.63 -17.66
C ASP A 371 14.23 -8.04 -18.44
N LEU A 372 15.36 -7.80 -17.78
CA LEU A 372 16.55 -7.25 -18.43
C LEU A 372 17.16 -8.22 -19.45
N ASN A 373 17.05 -9.52 -19.26
CA ASN A 373 17.47 -10.51 -20.26
C ASN A 373 16.68 -10.40 -21.56
N ALA A 374 15.42 -10.01 -21.47
CA ALA A 374 14.55 -9.85 -22.64
C ALA A 374 14.69 -8.46 -23.30
N THR A 375 14.92 -7.41 -22.51
CA THR A 375 14.76 -6.03 -22.97
C THR A 375 16.06 -5.24 -23.07
N ALA A 376 17.08 -5.55 -22.25
CA ALA A 376 18.30 -4.75 -22.19
C ALA A 376 19.21 -4.96 -23.39
N PRO A 377 19.78 -3.88 -23.96
CA PRO A 377 20.81 -4.01 -24.99
C PRO A 377 22.04 -4.69 -24.40
N ARG A 378 22.64 -5.57 -25.19
CA ARG A 378 23.87 -6.29 -24.81
C ARG A 378 25.07 -5.74 -25.57
N SER A 379 26.11 -5.46 -24.81
CA SER A 379 27.38 -5.02 -25.39
C SER A 379 28.52 -5.89 -24.88
N MET A 380 29.44 -6.22 -25.72
CA MET A 380 30.68 -6.86 -25.33
C MET A 380 31.76 -5.80 -25.12
N ALA A 381 32.46 -5.88 -24.01
CA ALA A 381 33.61 -5.03 -23.72
C ALA A 381 34.85 -5.89 -23.45
N VAL A 382 35.97 -5.51 -24.03
CA VAL A 382 37.27 -6.13 -23.76
C VAL A 382 38.11 -5.18 -22.92
N VAL A 383 38.38 -5.58 -21.68
CA VAL A 383 39.24 -4.82 -20.77
C VAL A 383 40.68 -5.14 -21.09
N ASN A 384 41.50 -4.13 -21.33
CA ASN A 384 42.91 -4.25 -21.78
C ASN A 384 43.04 -4.97 -23.12
N PRO A 385 42.45 -4.43 -24.22
CA PRO A 385 42.52 -5.08 -25.53
C PRO A 385 43.92 -5.09 -26.09
N ILE A 386 44.27 -6.18 -26.74
CA ILE A 386 45.50 -6.23 -27.58
C ILE A 386 45.18 -5.59 -28.91
N LYS A 387 46.02 -4.65 -29.35
CA LYS A 387 45.87 -4.02 -30.65
C LYS A 387 46.33 -5.01 -31.74
N LEU A 388 45.40 -5.41 -32.59
CA LEU A 388 45.71 -6.16 -33.82
C LEU A 388 45.71 -5.19 -35.01
N VAL A 389 46.78 -5.16 -35.75
CA VAL A 389 46.92 -4.36 -36.98
C VAL A 389 47.01 -5.30 -38.18
N ILE A 390 46.07 -5.13 -39.11
CA ILE A 390 46.07 -5.86 -40.39
C ILE A 390 46.68 -4.95 -41.44
N GLU A 391 47.95 -5.18 -41.79
CA GLU A 391 48.73 -4.28 -42.64
C GLU A 391 48.25 -4.24 -44.11
N ASN A 392 47.65 -5.29 -44.58
CA ASN A 392 47.12 -5.41 -45.94
C ASN A 392 45.60 -5.15 -46.05
N TYR A 393 44.99 -4.56 -45.04
CA TYR A 393 43.58 -4.20 -45.11
C TYR A 393 43.40 -2.81 -45.73
N PRO A 394 42.47 -2.64 -46.70
CA PRO A 394 42.24 -1.34 -47.33
C PRO A 394 41.88 -0.26 -46.33
N ASN A 395 42.52 0.93 -46.41
CA ASN A 395 42.36 2.00 -45.43
C ASN A 395 40.93 2.64 -45.41
N ASP A 396 40.22 2.50 -46.51
CA ASP A 396 38.90 3.07 -46.76
C ASP A 396 37.76 2.06 -46.58
N LYS A 397 38.07 0.83 -46.16
CA LYS A 397 37.08 -0.24 -45.98
C LYS A 397 36.74 -0.44 -44.50
N ILE A 398 35.44 -0.49 -44.21
CA ILE A 398 34.88 -0.86 -42.89
C ILE A 398 34.01 -2.08 -43.10
N ASP A 399 34.36 -3.19 -42.47
CA ASP A 399 33.54 -4.41 -42.45
C ASP A 399 32.82 -4.52 -41.13
N PRO A 400 31.46 -4.49 -41.10
CA PRO A 400 30.71 -4.76 -39.88
C PRO A 400 30.83 -6.24 -39.50
N LEU A 401 31.31 -6.51 -38.30
CA LEU A 401 31.28 -7.84 -37.69
C LEU A 401 29.92 -8.08 -37.04
N LYS A 402 29.25 -9.13 -37.48
CA LYS A 402 27.95 -9.57 -36.88
C LYS A 402 28.16 -10.61 -35.80
#